data_b6c8d4be3dab90e4c227956d8e7381a6
#
_entry.id   b6c8d4be3dab90e4c227956d8e7381a6
#
_cell.length_a   1.000
_cell.length_b   1.000
_cell.length_c   1.000
_cell.angle_alpha   90.00
_cell.angle_beta   90.00
_cell.angle_gamma   90.00
#
_symmetry.space_group_name_H-M   'P 1'
#
loop_
_entity.id
_entity.type
_entity.pdbx_description
1 polymer ?
#
loop_
_entity_poly.entity_id
_entity_poly.type
_entity_poly.pdbx_seq_one_letter_code
_entity_poly.pdbx_strand_id
1 'polypeptide(L)'
;MAKPGKLGGMMKLKEQFEKMQREIEETEFTASAGGGAVTATLKGTRTLQSVVIDPEAVDPEDIEMLQDMIVAAVNEAIAKSDEATNAAMSKIAPMGMF
;
A
#
# COMPACT_ATOMS: atom_id res chain seq x y z
N MET A 1 -22.23 9.74 -38.22
CA MET A 1 -22.21 9.06 -36.94
C MET A 1 -20.87 9.19 -36.24
N ALA A 2 -20.91 9.67 -35.04
CA ALA A 2 -19.68 9.84 -34.31
C ALA A 2 -19.03 8.49 -34.01
N LYS A 3 -17.76 8.41 -34.23
CA LYS A 3 -17.04 7.19 -33.92
C LYS A 3 -16.82 7.08 -32.42
N PRO A 4 -17.23 5.99 -31.82
CA PRO A 4 -17.02 5.81 -30.41
C PRO A 4 -15.56 5.53 -30.05
N GLY A 5 -14.71 5.37 -31.04
CA GLY A 5 -13.36 4.94 -30.81
C GLY A 5 -12.60 5.76 -29.81
N LYS A 6 -12.52 7.06 -30.02
CA LYS A 6 -11.79 7.93 -29.11
C LYS A 6 -12.42 7.97 -27.74
N LEU A 7 -13.72 8.21 -27.71
CA LEU A 7 -14.46 8.30 -26.47
C LEU A 7 -14.44 6.95 -25.74
N GLY A 8 -14.67 5.88 -26.50
CA GLY A 8 -14.64 4.55 -25.94
C GLY A 8 -13.30 4.19 -25.33
N GLY A 9 -12.21 4.60 -26.01
CA GLY A 9 -10.88 4.35 -25.48
C GLY A 9 -10.60 5.08 -24.20
N MET A 10 -11.04 6.33 -24.11
CA MET A 10 -10.88 7.11 -22.89
C MET A 10 -11.70 6.55 -21.75
N MET A 11 -12.91 6.10 -22.04
CA MET A 11 -13.77 5.49 -21.01
C MET A 11 -13.18 4.19 -20.51
N LYS A 12 -12.62 3.38 -21.41
CA LYS A 12 -11.96 2.14 -21.00
C LYS A 12 -10.78 2.41 -20.10
N LEU A 13 -9.99 3.41 -20.44
CA LEU A 13 -8.83 3.78 -19.64
C LEU A 13 -9.27 4.21 -18.25
N LYS A 14 -10.32 5.01 -18.19
CA LYS A 14 -10.87 5.46 -16.93
C LYS A 14 -11.38 4.30 -16.09
N GLU A 15 -12.10 3.37 -16.72
CA GLU A 15 -12.61 2.20 -16.03
C GLU A 15 -11.49 1.33 -15.48
N GLN A 16 -10.43 1.14 -16.27
CA GLN A 16 -9.28 0.37 -15.83
C GLN A 16 -8.60 1.04 -14.65
N PHE A 17 -8.46 2.35 -14.72
CA PHE A 17 -7.85 3.11 -13.65
C PHE A 17 -8.66 3.00 -12.36
N GLU A 18 -9.96 3.18 -12.46
CA GLU A 18 -10.85 3.10 -11.30
C GLU A 18 -10.85 1.71 -10.68
N LYS A 19 -10.88 0.69 -11.53
CA LYS A 19 -10.86 -0.69 -11.07
C LYS A 19 -9.57 -1.00 -10.34
N MET A 20 -8.45 -0.60 -10.93
CA MET A 20 -7.15 -0.82 -10.35
C MET A 20 -7.00 -0.09 -9.01
N GLN A 21 -7.51 1.13 -8.95
CA GLN A 21 -7.47 1.91 -7.73
C GLN A 21 -8.27 1.24 -6.62
N ARG A 22 -9.45 0.71 -6.94
CA ARG A 22 -10.25 -0.03 -5.98
C ARG A 22 -9.56 -1.28 -5.49
N GLU A 23 -8.91 -2.01 -6.38
CA GLU A 23 -8.18 -3.22 -6.02
C GLU A 23 -7.05 -2.90 -5.05
N ILE A 24 -6.33 -1.81 -5.29
CA ILE A 24 -5.27 -1.38 -4.39
C ILE A 24 -5.85 -0.94 -3.05
N GLU A 25 -6.96 -0.21 -3.06
CA GLU A 25 -7.58 0.24 -1.83
C GLU A 25 -8.04 -0.91 -0.94
N GLU A 26 -8.42 -2.02 -1.55
CA GLU A 26 -8.85 -3.20 -0.82
C GLU A 26 -7.70 -4.12 -0.42
N THR A 27 -6.54 -3.90 -0.99
CA THR A 27 -5.37 -4.73 -0.70
C THR A 27 -4.76 -4.34 0.64
N GLU A 28 -4.39 -5.36 1.40
CA GLU A 28 -3.69 -5.15 2.66
C GLU A 28 -2.19 -5.34 2.45
N PHE A 29 -1.43 -4.46 3.05
CA PHE A 29 0.03 -4.50 3.01
C PHE A 29 0.54 -4.68 4.41
N THR A 30 1.28 -5.76 4.61
CA THR A 30 1.76 -6.14 5.94
C THR A 30 3.28 -6.11 5.95
N ALA A 31 3.83 -5.58 7.02
CA ALA A 31 5.26 -5.55 7.21
C ALA A 31 5.60 -5.74 8.68
N SER A 32 6.78 -6.29 8.93
CA SER A 32 7.23 -6.59 10.28
C SER A 32 8.58 -5.93 10.55
N ALA A 33 8.85 -5.73 11.83
CA ALA A 33 10.15 -5.27 12.29
C ALA A 33 10.55 -6.06 13.52
N GLY A 34 11.86 -6.07 13.81
CA GLY A 34 12.39 -6.77 14.99
C GLY A 34 12.22 -8.27 14.92
N GLY A 35 12.34 -8.87 13.73
CA GLY A 35 12.20 -10.31 13.58
C GLY A 35 10.80 -10.82 13.83
N GLY A 36 9.80 -9.99 13.55
CA GLY A 36 8.40 -10.34 13.75
C GLY A 36 7.82 -9.85 15.06
N ALA A 37 8.60 -9.08 15.82
CA ALA A 37 8.14 -8.55 17.10
C ALA A 37 6.95 -7.59 16.93
N VAL A 38 6.96 -6.81 15.85
CA VAL A 38 5.89 -5.88 15.55
C VAL A 38 5.49 -6.08 14.10
N THR A 39 4.19 -6.22 13.86
CA THR A 39 3.64 -6.39 12.53
C THR A 39 2.58 -5.33 12.30
N ALA A 40 2.75 -4.54 11.25
CA ALA A 40 1.80 -3.50 10.87
C ALA A 40 1.05 -3.91 9.62
N THR A 41 -0.24 -3.66 9.59
CA THR A 41 -1.09 -3.91 8.42
C THR A 41 -1.75 -2.61 7.99
N LEU A 42 -1.57 -2.28 6.72
CA LEU A 42 -2.06 -1.06 6.12
C LEU A 42 -2.93 -1.39 4.92
N LYS A 43 -4.00 -0.65 4.72
CA LYS A 43 -4.76 -0.74 3.47
C LYS A 43 -4.21 0.21 2.44
N GLY A 44 -4.49 -0.08 1.17
CA GLY A 44 -4.04 0.76 0.06
C GLY A 44 -4.63 2.16 0.08
N THR A 45 -5.61 2.41 0.90
CA THR A 45 -6.13 3.75 1.17
C THR A 45 -5.22 4.54 2.11
N ARG A 46 -4.08 3.96 2.47
CA ARG A 46 -3.14 4.52 3.44
C ARG A 46 -3.72 4.60 4.84
N THR A 47 -4.60 3.67 5.13
CA THR A 47 -5.20 3.56 6.45
C THR A 47 -4.52 2.44 7.21
N LEU A 48 -3.91 2.77 8.33
CA LEU A 48 -3.32 1.76 9.21
C LEU A 48 -4.44 0.99 9.88
N GLN A 49 -4.49 -0.31 9.67
CA GLN A 49 -5.56 -1.15 10.22
C GLN A 49 -5.21 -1.75 11.55
N SER A 50 -3.99 -2.20 11.69
CA SER A 50 -3.58 -2.86 12.93
C SER A 50 -2.08 -2.80 13.12
N VAL A 51 -1.70 -2.88 14.37
CA VAL A 51 -0.32 -3.08 14.78
C VAL A 51 -0.37 -4.21 15.80
N VAL A 52 0.24 -5.32 15.46
CA VAL A 52 0.29 -6.49 16.34
C VAL A 52 1.67 -6.54 16.96
N ILE A 53 1.70 -6.61 18.27
CA ILE A 53 2.95 -6.63 19.04
C ILE A 53 3.04 -7.95 19.76
N ASP A 54 4.16 -8.64 19.60
CA ASP A 54 4.45 -9.84 20.35
C ASP A 54 4.72 -9.44 21.80
N PRO A 55 3.90 -9.91 22.75
CA PRO A 55 4.10 -9.52 24.15
C PRO A 55 5.49 -9.86 24.68
N GLU A 56 6.11 -10.91 24.17
CA GLU A 56 7.44 -11.31 24.60
C GLU A 56 8.52 -10.33 24.17
N ALA A 57 8.23 -9.52 23.17
CA ALA A 57 9.16 -8.51 22.67
C ALA A 57 9.08 -7.20 23.46
N VAL A 58 8.12 -7.07 24.35
CA VAL A 58 7.95 -5.84 25.12
C VAL A 58 8.84 -5.87 26.35
N ASP A 59 9.80 -4.97 26.34
CA ASP A 59 10.70 -4.78 27.49
C ASP A 59 10.34 -3.46 28.16
N PRO A 60 9.77 -3.48 29.36
CA PRO A 60 9.39 -2.23 30.04
C PRO A 60 10.56 -1.29 30.30
N GLU A 61 11.78 -1.81 30.28
CA GLU A 61 12.97 -1.00 30.49
C GLU A 61 13.51 -0.42 29.18
N ASP A 62 12.97 -0.84 28.05
CA ASP A 62 13.40 -0.35 26.75
C ASP A 62 12.20 -0.09 25.84
N ILE A 63 11.34 0.81 26.25
CA ILE A 63 10.15 1.19 25.48
C ILE A 63 10.53 1.88 24.17
N GLU A 64 11.65 2.59 24.19
CA GLU A 64 12.12 3.28 22.99
C GLU A 64 12.39 2.31 21.83
N MET A 65 12.94 1.13 22.14
CA MET A 65 13.15 0.10 21.12
C MET A 65 11.82 -0.34 20.52
N LEU A 66 10.79 -0.52 21.34
CA LEU A 66 9.46 -0.88 20.86
C LEU A 66 8.89 0.20 19.96
N GLN A 67 9.04 1.46 20.35
CA GLN A 67 8.58 2.59 19.55
C GLN A 67 9.26 2.60 18.17
N ASP A 68 10.56 2.36 18.15
CA ASP A 68 11.31 2.33 16.90
C ASP A 68 10.86 1.18 16.00
N MET A 69 10.57 0.03 16.57
CA MET A 69 10.08 -1.11 15.79
C MET A 69 8.70 -0.84 15.21
N ILE A 70 7.84 -0.15 15.95
CA ILE A 70 6.52 0.22 15.44
C ILE A 70 6.67 1.17 14.26
N VAL A 71 7.50 2.18 14.39
CA VAL A 71 7.77 3.14 13.31
C VAL A 71 8.32 2.42 12.08
N ALA A 72 9.27 1.52 12.28
CA ALA A 72 9.86 0.78 11.17
C ALA A 72 8.84 -0.09 10.46
N ALA A 73 8.01 -0.82 11.20
CA ALA A 73 7.00 -1.70 10.61
C ALA A 73 5.95 -0.90 9.82
N VAL A 74 5.47 0.20 10.39
CA VAL A 74 4.48 1.04 9.73
C VAL A 74 5.06 1.67 8.46
N ASN A 75 6.26 2.20 8.53
CA ASN A 75 6.91 2.80 7.36
C ASN A 75 7.17 1.79 6.27
N GLU A 76 7.55 0.57 6.62
CA GLU A 76 7.75 -0.49 5.65
C GLU A 76 6.44 -0.88 4.97
N ALA A 77 5.35 -0.95 5.72
CA ALA A 77 4.03 -1.22 5.15
C ALA A 77 3.60 -0.11 4.19
N ILE A 78 3.87 1.13 4.54
CA ILE A 78 3.60 2.27 3.67
C ILE A 78 4.41 2.17 2.38
N ALA A 79 5.69 1.82 2.49
CA ALA A 79 6.56 1.67 1.33
C ALA A 79 6.04 0.59 0.38
N LYS A 80 5.55 -0.53 0.93
CA LYS A 80 4.97 -1.59 0.13
C LYS A 80 3.73 -1.12 -0.61
N SER A 81 2.88 -0.35 0.06
CA SER A 81 1.67 0.21 -0.54
C SER A 81 2.03 1.18 -1.67
N ASP A 82 3.00 2.04 -1.46
CA ASP A 82 3.44 2.99 -2.47
C ASP A 82 4.05 2.27 -3.67
N GLU A 83 4.84 1.25 -3.42
CA GLU A 83 5.45 0.47 -4.49
C GLU A 83 4.39 -0.21 -5.35
N ALA A 84 3.37 -0.79 -4.73
CA ALA A 84 2.27 -1.43 -5.45
C ALA A 84 1.49 -0.41 -6.27
N THR A 85 1.26 0.76 -5.73
CA THR A 85 0.56 1.83 -6.44
C THR A 85 1.36 2.29 -7.65
N ASN A 86 2.66 2.49 -7.48
CA ASN A 86 3.54 2.92 -8.57
C ASN A 86 3.59 1.85 -9.67
N ALA A 87 3.67 0.59 -9.29
CA ALA A 87 3.69 -0.51 -10.25
C ALA A 87 2.38 -0.57 -11.05
N ALA A 88 1.26 -0.36 -10.37
CA ALA A 88 -0.05 -0.35 -11.02
C ALA A 88 -0.17 0.82 -11.99
N MET A 89 0.29 1.99 -11.60
CA MET A 89 0.25 3.17 -12.47
C MET A 89 1.11 2.97 -13.70
N SER A 90 2.25 2.32 -13.55
CA SER A 90 3.13 2.02 -14.69
C SER A 90 2.47 1.10 -15.71
N LYS A 91 1.59 0.22 -15.27
CA LYS A 91 0.86 -0.65 -16.18
C LYS A 91 -0.19 0.08 -16.98
N ILE A 92 -0.81 1.09 -16.38
CA ILE A 92 -1.84 1.88 -17.07
C ILE A 92 -1.23 2.85 -18.05
N ALA A 93 -0.16 3.51 -17.66
CA ALA A 93 0.47 4.54 -18.47
C ALA A 93 1.91 4.16 -18.81
N PRO A 94 2.10 3.11 -19.60
CA PRO A 94 3.43 2.74 -20.02
C PRO A 94 4.00 3.80 -20.93
N MET A 95 5.23 3.64 -21.33
CA MET A 95 5.86 4.52 -22.30
C MET A 95 6.17 5.91 -21.77
N GLY A 96 6.12 6.08 -20.49
CA GLY A 96 6.54 7.34 -19.93
C GLY A 96 5.71 8.51 -20.41
N MET A 97 4.43 8.36 -20.31
CA MET A 97 3.55 9.47 -20.59
C MET A 97 3.79 10.65 -19.65
N PHE A 98 4.70 10.47 -18.77
CA PHE A 98 5.04 11.47 -17.77
C PHE A 98 6.30 12.20 -18.14
#